data_e04ce8fcae85521cdbe997013c2669d8
#
_entry.id   e04ce8fcae85521cdbe997013c2669d8
#
_cell.length_a   1.000
_cell.length_b   1.000
_cell.length_c   1.000
_cell.angle_alpha   90.00
_cell.angle_beta   90.00
_cell.angle_gamma   90.00
#
_symmetry.space_group_name_H-M   'P 1'
#
loop_
_entity.id
_entity.type
_entity.pdbx_description
1 polymer ?
#
loop_
_entity_poly.entity_id
_entity_poly.type
_entity_poly.pdbx_seq_one_letter_code
_entity_poly.pdbx_strand_id
1 'polypeptide(L)'
;MPRPPRTGTPTDGPSPATGASTRPIRVILADDHRVVTDALSRVLSSVHDIRIVGIAATVAEVRELAGTPVDVVLMDYRFPDGTGVQALRAIRSRSPGARVVMLTALDDDETILDSVQAGADGYITKDRNIDDVVNAVRDAHAGAMLLPASVISMIASRVAAAHERQAETPAADPLTGRELQVLEALSEGLSTPGVCARLGITPNTLRTHVQNITAKLHVHSKLEAVAFALRHGLIEPPRAR
;
A
#
# COMPACT_ATOMS: atom_id res chain seq x y z
N MET A 1 -74.56 -9.42 20.49
CA MET A 1 -73.31 -9.05 21.11
C MET A 1 -72.18 -9.26 20.07
N PRO A 2 -71.65 -8.20 19.46
CA PRO A 2 -70.55 -8.32 18.49
C PRO A 2 -69.20 -8.38 19.23
N ARG A 3 -68.31 -9.18 18.71
CA ARG A 3 -66.94 -9.50 19.16
C ARG A 3 -66.00 -8.29 18.87
N PRO A 4 -65.07 -7.89 19.79
CA PRO A 4 -64.18 -6.77 19.53
C PRO A 4 -63.05 -7.16 18.54
N PRO A 5 -62.46 -6.19 17.83
CA PRO A 5 -61.41 -6.44 16.86
C PRO A 5 -60.08 -6.76 17.53
N ARG A 6 -59.33 -7.65 16.92
CA ARG A 6 -57.96 -8.04 17.31
C ARG A 6 -57.00 -6.88 16.95
N THR A 7 -56.34 -6.31 17.94
CA THR A 7 -55.23 -5.40 17.78
C THR A 7 -54.03 -6.12 17.19
N GLY A 8 -53.61 -5.73 15.99
CA GLY A 8 -52.39 -6.20 15.35
C GLY A 8 -51.16 -5.67 16.10
N THR A 9 -50.28 -6.57 16.43
CA THR A 9 -48.94 -6.32 16.95
C THR A 9 -48.09 -5.66 15.83
N PRO A 10 -47.36 -4.58 16.07
CA PRO A 10 -46.41 -4.07 15.09
C PRO A 10 -45.25 -5.04 14.95
N THR A 11 -45.02 -5.48 13.72
CA THR A 11 -43.86 -6.29 13.33
C THR A 11 -42.64 -5.42 13.47
N ASP A 12 -41.80 -5.70 14.46
CA ASP A 12 -40.44 -5.18 14.54
C ASP A 12 -39.68 -5.62 13.31
N GLY A 13 -39.46 -4.68 12.40
CA GLY A 13 -38.52 -4.85 11.28
C GLY A 13 -37.09 -4.97 11.84
N PRO A 14 -36.23 -5.77 11.18
CA PRO A 14 -34.87 -5.89 11.64
C PRO A 14 -34.17 -4.52 11.63
N SER A 15 -33.76 -4.10 12.82
CA SER A 15 -32.91 -2.93 13.04
C SER A 15 -31.70 -3.02 12.11
N PRO A 16 -31.27 -1.96 11.41
CA PRO A 16 -30.07 -2.00 10.59
C PRO A 16 -28.90 -2.38 11.47
N ALA A 17 -28.19 -3.45 11.09
CA ALA A 17 -27.04 -3.98 11.77
C ALA A 17 -26.07 -2.82 12.12
N THR A 18 -25.94 -2.58 13.39
CA THR A 18 -24.97 -1.68 14.02
C THR A 18 -23.59 -1.96 13.44
N GLY A 19 -22.97 -0.95 12.85
CA GLY A 19 -21.68 -1.04 12.20
C GLY A 19 -20.68 -1.78 13.06
N ALA A 20 -20.04 -2.78 12.47
CA ALA A 20 -18.87 -3.42 13.04
C ALA A 20 -17.90 -2.31 13.42
N SER A 21 -17.58 -2.18 14.70
CA SER A 21 -16.57 -1.25 15.22
C SER A 21 -15.22 -1.74 14.70
N THR A 22 -14.89 -1.33 13.48
CA THR A 22 -13.58 -1.60 12.91
C THR A 22 -12.56 -0.82 13.73
N ARG A 23 -11.62 -1.54 14.31
CA ARG A 23 -10.48 -0.97 15.04
C ARG A 23 -9.85 0.13 14.17
N PRO A 24 -9.52 1.31 14.74
CA PRO A 24 -8.87 2.38 13.99
C PRO A 24 -7.54 1.92 13.40
N ILE A 25 -7.24 2.39 12.20
CA ILE A 25 -5.97 2.15 11.48
C ILE A 25 -4.85 2.84 12.27
N ARG A 26 -3.88 2.06 12.72
CA ARG A 26 -2.74 2.57 13.49
C ARG A 26 -1.66 3.06 12.54
N VAL A 27 -1.31 4.33 12.67
CA VAL A 27 -0.37 5.01 11.76
C VAL A 27 0.87 5.48 12.50
N ILE A 28 2.04 5.24 11.95
CA ILE A 28 3.29 5.91 12.32
C ILE A 28 3.60 6.95 11.24
N LEU A 29 3.95 8.17 11.67
CA LEU A 29 4.48 9.23 10.83
C LEU A 29 5.99 9.30 11.03
N ALA A 30 6.77 9.19 9.96
CA ALA A 30 8.22 9.24 10.00
C ALA A 30 8.72 10.28 8.97
N ASP A 31 9.01 11.49 9.44
CA ASP A 31 9.50 12.62 8.64
C ASP A 31 10.21 13.61 9.57
N ASP A 32 11.38 14.09 9.18
CA ASP A 32 12.17 15.05 9.97
C ASP A 32 11.64 16.48 9.85
N HIS A 33 10.74 16.76 8.91
CA HIS A 33 10.09 18.04 8.73
C HIS A 33 8.92 18.22 9.70
N ARG A 34 9.15 18.89 10.84
CA ARG A 34 8.14 19.13 11.88
C ARG A 34 6.83 19.72 11.36
N VAL A 35 6.91 20.65 10.41
CA VAL A 35 5.71 21.29 9.83
C VAL A 35 4.83 20.24 9.12
N VAL A 36 5.44 19.30 8.42
CA VAL A 36 4.74 18.21 7.71
C VAL A 36 4.11 17.25 8.73
N THR A 37 4.88 16.80 9.72
CA THR A 37 4.39 15.87 10.75
C THR A 37 3.28 16.47 11.60
N ASP A 38 3.39 17.75 11.98
CA ASP A 38 2.35 18.46 12.74
C ASP A 38 1.05 18.63 11.93
N ALA A 39 1.16 19.00 10.64
CA ALA A 39 0.01 19.14 9.76
C ALA A 39 -0.70 17.79 9.53
N LEU A 40 0.04 16.75 9.18
CA LEU A 40 -0.48 15.40 8.97
C LEU A 40 -1.07 14.84 10.27
N SER A 41 -0.39 15.05 11.41
CA SER A 41 -0.85 14.58 12.71
C SER A 41 -2.21 15.18 13.08
N ARG A 42 -2.40 16.48 12.89
CA ARG A 42 -3.68 17.16 13.16
C ARG A 42 -4.81 16.58 12.33
N VAL A 43 -4.58 16.41 11.04
CA VAL A 43 -5.64 15.94 10.14
C VAL A 43 -5.93 14.47 10.34
N LEU A 44 -4.92 13.61 10.38
CA LEU A 44 -5.13 12.18 10.63
C LEU A 44 -5.77 11.91 11.98
N SER A 45 -5.46 12.71 13.01
CA SER A 45 -6.09 12.60 14.33
C SER A 45 -7.54 13.12 14.37
N SER A 46 -7.96 13.94 13.41
CA SER A 46 -9.37 14.40 13.30
C SER A 46 -10.28 13.34 12.67
N VAL A 47 -9.71 12.31 12.06
CA VAL A 47 -10.45 11.25 11.37
C VAL A 47 -10.66 10.07 12.32
N HIS A 48 -11.91 9.69 12.53
CA HIS A 48 -12.33 8.72 13.56
C HIS A 48 -11.78 7.29 13.37
N ASP A 49 -11.49 6.89 12.14
CA ASP A 49 -11.00 5.56 11.76
C ASP A 49 -9.46 5.48 11.66
N ILE A 50 -8.75 6.55 12.01
CA ILE A 50 -7.28 6.60 12.01
C ILE A 50 -6.76 6.99 13.40
N ARG A 51 -5.68 6.34 13.82
CA ARG A 51 -4.99 6.64 15.09
C ARG A 51 -3.48 6.69 14.90
N ILE A 52 -2.87 7.82 15.21
CA ILE A 52 -1.41 7.93 15.24
C ILE A 52 -0.89 7.23 16.52
N VAL A 53 0.02 6.29 16.30
CA VAL A 53 0.63 5.48 17.39
C VAL A 53 2.12 5.80 17.58
N GLY A 54 2.71 6.62 16.70
CA GLY A 54 4.08 7.09 16.83
C GLY A 54 4.42 8.16 15.81
N ILE A 55 5.36 9.02 16.16
CA ILE A 55 5.98 10.02 15.27
C ILE A 55 7.49 9.85 15.45
N ALA A 56 8.24 9.86 14.34
CA ALA A 56 9.68 9.72 14.31
C ALA A 56 10.29 10.77 13.38
N ALA A 57 11.37 11.39 13.79
CA ALA A 57 12.14 12.36 13.01
C ALA A 57 13.52 11.80 12.59
N THR A 58 13.85 10.58 13.02
CA THR A 58 15.13 9.92 12.73
C THR A 58 14.95 8.45 12.45
N VAL A 59 15.90 7.84 11.75
CA VAL A 59 15.93 6.38 11.54
C VAL A 59 16.03 5.63 12.88
N ALA A 60 16.75 6.17 13.85
CA ALA A 60 16.86 5.59 15.18
C ALA A 60 15.49 5.51 15.88
N GLU A 61 14.71 6.60 15.87
CA GLU A 61 13.35 6.63 16.42
C GLU A 61 12.40 5.67 15.68
N VAL A 62 12.51 5.55 14.35
CA VAL A 62 11.73 4.56 13.57
C VAL A 62 12.07 3.14 14.03
N ARG A 63 13.35 2.83 14.31
CA ARG A 63 13.76 1.51 14.81
C ARG A 63 13.16 1.22 16.19
N GLU A 64 13.04 2.21 17.06
CA GLU A 64 12.40 2.06 18.38
C GLU A 64 10.90 1.76 18.21
N LEU A 65 10.24 2.50 17.32
CA LEU A 65 8.81 2.31 17.02
C LEU A 65 8.50 1.04 16.23
N ALA A 66 9.47 0.40 15.58
CA ALA A 66 9.25 -0.75 14.72
C ALA A 66 8.63 -1.97 15.41
N GLY A 67 8.70 -2.07 16.75
CA GLY A 67 8.02 -3.09 17.57
C GLY A 67 6.61 -2.71 17.99
N THR A 68 6.18 -1.47 17.76
CA THR A 68 4.83 -1.01 18.07
C THR A 68 3.82 -1.62 17.08
N PRO A 69 2.66 -2.10 17.57
CA PRO A 69 1.63 -2.57 16.68
C PRO A 69 1.15 -1.45 15.73
N VAL A 70 1.46 -1.56 14.44
CA VAL A 70 1.20 -0.57 13.40
C VAL A 70 0.56 -1.23 12.18
N ASP A 71 -0.31 -0.50 11.49
CA ASP A 71 -0.96 -0.97 10.26
C ASP A 71 -0.38 -0.26 9.03
N VAL A 72 -0.12 1.05 9.13
CA VAL A 72 0.45 1.87 8.05
C VAL A 72 1.57 2.76 8.58
N VAL A 73 2.66 2.88 7.84
CA VAL A 73 3.75 3.81 8.11
C VAL A 73 3.83 4.78 6.92
N LEU A 74 3.66 6.07 7.19
CA LEU A 74 4.00 7.13 6.24
C LEU A 74 5.43 7.54 6.51
N MET A 75 6.32 7.40 5.54
CA MET A 75 7.76 7.49 5.74
C MET A 75 8.42 8.41 4.72
N ASP A 76 9.13 9.41 5.19
CA ASP A 76 10.02 10.19 4.34
C ASP A 76 11.23 9.34 3.90
N TYR A 77 11.85 9.76 2.81
CA TYR A 77 13.07 9.12 2.33
C TYR A 77 14.31 9.63 3.06
N ARG A 78 14.35 10.91 3.44
CA ARG A 78 15.53 11.55 4.03
C ARG A 78 15.36 11.73 5.54
N PHE A 79 16.40 11.34 6.27
CA PHE A 79 16.51 11.57 7.71
C PHE A 79 17.89 12.11 8.04
N PRO A 80 18.05 12.86 9.15
CA PRO A 80 19.34 13.40 9.57
C PRO A 80 20.41 12.33 9.81
N ASP A 81 19.99 11.12 10.19
CA ASP A 81 20.85 10.00 10.58
C ASP A 81 20.82 8.83 9.57
N GLY A 82 20.18 9.00 8.40
CA GLY A 82 20.13 7.95 7.39
C GLY A 82 19.03 8.11 6.35
N THR A 83 18.60 6.99 5.77
CA THR A 83 17.61 6.98 4.69
C THR A 83 16.32 6.23 5.09
N GLY A 84 15.21 6.59 4.46
CA GLY A 84 13.94 5.87 4.61
C GLY A 84 14.04 4.39 4.26
N VAL A 85 14.95 4.00 3.36
CA VAL A 85 15.23 2.59 3.06
C VAL A 85 15.76 1.84 4.28
N GLN A 86 16.65 2.47 5.06
CA GLN A 86 17.16 1.86 6.30
C GLN A 86 16.03 1.74 7.35
N ALA A 87 15.21 2.77 7.47
CA ALA A 87 14.04 2.78 8.36
C ALA A 87 13.01 1.71 7.93
N LEU A 88 12.71 1.61 6.64
CA LEU A 88 11.80 0.62 6.06
C LEU A 88 12.25 -0.82 6.35
N ARG A 89 13.54 -1.11 6.20
CA ARG A 89 14.09 -2.44 6.55
C ARG A 89 13.89 -2.76 8.03
N ALA A 90 14.00 -1.76 8.93
CA ALA A 90 13.72 -1.95 10.36
C ALA A 90 12.25 -2.27 10.63
N ILE A 91 11.32 -1.57 9.96
CA ILE A 91 9.88 -1.88 10.04
C ILE A 91 9.61 -3.30 9.51
N ARG A 92 10.15 -3.67 8.34
CA ARG A 92 9.95 -5.00 7.76
C ARG A 92 10.41 -6.13 8.67
N SER A 93 11.52 -5.95 9.37
CA SER A 93 12.07 -6.98 10.27
C SER A 93 11.22 -7.25 11.51
N ARG A 94 10.51 -6.24 12.02
CA ARG A 94 9.75 -6.33 13.29
C ARG A 94 8.23 -6.29 13.10
N SER A 95 7.76 -5.66 12.05
CA SER A 95 6.35 -5.51 11.68
C SER A 95 6.11 -5.83 10.20
N PRO A 96 6.32 -7.10 9.77
CA PRO A 96 6.25 -7.49 8.35
C PRO A 96 4.86 -7.29 7.73
N GLY A 97 3.82 -7.21 8.55
CA GLY A 97 2.45 -6.94 8.10
C GLY A 97 2.10 -5.46 7.92
N ALA A 98 2.94 -4.54 8.42
CA ALA A 98 2.72 -3.11 8.26
C ALA A 98 2.87 -2.69 6.79
N ARG A 99 2.03 -1.77 6.34
CA ARG A 99 2.14 -1.13 5.02
C ARG A 99 3.03 0.09 5.12
N VAL A 100 4.07 0.16 4.29
CA VAL A 100 4.97 1.31 4.27
C VAL A 100 4.76 2.09 2.99
N VAL A 101 4.30 3.33 3.14
CA VAL A 101 4.05 4.27 2.05
C VAL A 101 5.09 5.38 2.16
N MET A 102 5.86 5.56 1.10
CA MET A 102 6.88 6.59 1.05
C MET A 102 6.26 7.96 0.76
N LEU A 103 6.62 8.97 1.55
CA LEU A 103 6.34 10.37 1.28
C LEU A 103 7.54 10.94 0.53
N THR A 104 7.37 11.34 -0.71
CA THR A 104 8.47 11.79 -1.56
C THR A 104 8.17 13.12 -2.25
N ALA A 105 9.22 13.91 -2.48
CA ALA A 105 9.15 15.07 -3.36
C ALA A 105 9.24 14.68 -4.85
N LEU A 106 9.41 13.39 -5.21
CA LEU A 106 9.60 12.86 -6.57
C LEU A 106 10.89 13.37 -7.28
N ASP A 107 11.90 13.73 -6.50
CA ASP A 107 13.06 14.44 -7.06
C ASP A 107 14.17 13.52 -7.60
N ASP A 108 14.08 12.18 -7.35
CA ASP A 108 15.16 11.25 -7.69
C ASP A 108 14.65 9.83 -7.97
N ASP A 109 14.86 9.39 -9.21
CA ASP A 109 14.50 8.06 -9.71
C ASP A 109 15.22 6.92 -8.96
N GLU A 110 16.46 7.14 -8.52
CA GLU A 110 17.25 6.12 -7.81
C GLU A 110 16.66 5.85 -6.42
N THR A 111 16.26 6.90 -5.73
CA THR A 111 15.56 6.88 -4.45
C THR A 111 14.29 6.02 -4.49
N ILE A 112 13.51 6.16 -5.57
CA ILE A 112 12.28 5.41 -5.75
C ILE A 112 12.59 3.92 -5.95
N LEU A 113 13.56 3.60 -6.81
CA LEU A 113 13.96 2.21 -7.07
C LEU A 113 14.48 1.52 -5.82
N ASP A 114 15.33 2.17 -5.05
CA ASP A 114 15.86 1.64 -3.79
C ASP A 114 14.74 1.32 -2.79
N SER A 115 13.75 2.20 -2.69
CA SER A 115 12.62 1.99 -1.79
C SER A 115 11.71 0.86 -2.26
N VAL A 116 11.50 0.71 -3.58
CA VAL A 116 10.76 -0.42 -4.17
C VAL A 116 11.45 -1.73 -3.84
N GLN A 117 12.77 -1.82 -4.05
CA GLN A 117 13.57 -3.00 -3.75
C GLN A 117 13.61 -3.31 -2.24
N ALA A 118 13.56 -2.28 -1.41
CA ALA A 118 13.48 -2.45 0.05
C ALA A 118 12.09 -2.90 0.53
N GLY A 119 11.09 -2.92 -0.34
CA GLY A 119 9.76 -3.41 -0.04
C GLY A 119 8.73 -2.35 0.37
N ALA A 120 8.81 -1.12 -0.14
CA ALA A 120 7.75 -0.15 -0.01
C ALA A 120 6.44 -0.68 -0.65
N ASP A 121 5.29 -0.35 -0.05
CA ASP A 121 3.96 -0.74 -0.56
C ASP A 121 3.35 0.34 -1.47
N GLY A 122 3.88 1.56 -1.42
CA GLY A 122 3.38 2.67 -2.23
C GLY A 122 4.16 3.96 -2.05
N TYR A 123 3.74 4.97 -2.81
CA TYR A 123 4.31 6.32 -2.84
C TYR A 123 3.21 7.36 -2.84
N ILE A 124 3.43 8.43 -2.09
CA ILE A 124 2.61 9.64 -2.11
C ILE A 124 3.55 10.83 -2.25
N THR A 125 3.23 11.75 -3.14
CA THR A 125 3.97 12.99 -3.25
C THR A 125 3.57 13.96 -2.14
N LYS A 126 4.54 14.69 -1.58
CA LYS A 126 4.31 15.67 -0.49
C LYS A 126 3.51 16.90 -0.91
N ASP A 127 3.28 17.11 -2.21
CA ASP A 127 2.46 18.18 -2.79
C ASP A 127 0.96 17.82 -2.85
N ARG A 128 0.59 16.60 -2.48
CA ARG A 128 -0.82 16.19 -2.47
C ARG A 128 -1.63 16.89 -1.39
N ASN A 129 -2.93 17.04 -1.69
CA ASN A 129 -3.88 17.51 -0.69
C ASN A 129 -3.94 16.54 0.50
N ILE A 130 -4.20 17.10 1.66
CA ILE A 130 -4.28 16.34 2.92
C ILE A 130 -5.34 15.25 2.88
N ASP A 131 -6.48 15.49 2.22
CA ASP A 131 -7.53 14.48 2.04
C ASP A 131 -7.06 13.28 1.21
N ASP A 132 -6.16 13.51 0.24
CA ASP A 132 -5.54 12.44 -0.54
C ASP A 132 -4.65 11.56 0.34
N VAL A 133 -3.96 12.14 1.33
CA VAL A 133 -3.14 11.37 2.29
C VAL A 133 -4.02 10.51 3.19
N VAL A 134 -5.16 11.03 3.67
CA VAL A 134 -6.14 10.25 4.46
C VAL A 134 -6.64 9.05 3.66
N ASN A 135 -7.03 9.27 2.40
CA ASN A 135 -7.49 8.20 1.51
C ASN A 135 -6.37 7.20 1.23
N ALA A 136 -5.15 7.67 1.01
CA ALA A 136 -4.01 6.80 0.79
C ALA A 136 -3.69 5.91 2.01
N VAL A 137 -3.86 6.39 3.25
CA VAL A 137 -3.74 5.56 4.45
C VAL A 137 -4.79 4.44 4.45
N ARG A 138 -6.04 4.76 4.11
CA ARG A 138 -7.11 3.76 4.01
C ARG A 138 -6.85 2.75 2.91
N ASP A 139 -6.44 3.21 1.75
CA ASP A 139 -6.14 2.39 0.58
C ASP A 139 -4.94 1.48 0.85
N ALA A 140 -3.87 2.00 1.46
CA ALA A 140 -2.73 1.21 1.88
C ALA A 140 -3.14 0.11 2.88
N HIS A 141 -3.93 0.49 3.90
CA HIS A 141 -4.46 -0.48 4.87
C HIS A 141 -5.32 -1.56 4.19
N ALA A 142 -6.16 -1.18 3.22
CA ALA A 142 -6.93 -2.12 2.40
C ALA A 142 -6.05 -2.94 1.43
N GLY A 143 -4.75 -2.66 1.40
CA GLY A 143 -3.77 -3.36 0.58
C GLY A 143 -3.73 -2.90 -0.88
N ALA A 144 -4.24 -1.71 -1.19
CA ALA A 144 -4.01 -1.08 -2.48
C ALA A 144 -2.52 -0.77 -2.66
N MET A 145 -2.07 -0.79 -3.91
CA MET A 145 -0.76 -0.35 -4.29
C MET A 145 -0.85 1.11 -4.75
N LEU A 146 -0.20 2.00 -4.00
CA LEU A 146 -0.23 3.44 -4.30
C LEU A 146 0.97 3.79 -5.16
N LEU A 147 0.79 3.83 -6.47
CA LEU A 147 1.82 4.23 -7.43
C LEU A 147 1.35 5.42 -8.24
N PRO A 148 2.03 6.57 -8.16
CA PRO A 148 1.87 7.63 -9.13
C PRO A 148 2.19 7.14 -10.54
N ALA A 149 1.45 7.61 -11.55
CA ALA A 149 1.68 7.24 -12.95
C ALA A 149 3.13 7.57 -13.39
N SER A 150 3.73 8.65 -12.84
CA SER A 150 5.12 9.01 -13.06
C SER A 150 6.11 7.92 -12.61
N VAL A 151 5.87 7.28 -11.46
CA VAL A 151 6.69 6.18 -10.95
C VAL A 151 6.58 4.96 -11.87
N ILE A 152 5.37 4.64 -12.34
CA ILE A 152 5.15 3.53 -13.29
C ILE A 152 5.88 3.82 -14.61
N SER A 153 5.75 5.03 -15.14
CA SER A 153 6.41 5.44 -16.38
C SER A 153 7.94 5.44 -16.24
N MET A 154 8.45 5.86 -15.10
CA MET A 154 9.88 5.84 -14.81
C MET A 154 10.41 4.40 -14.73
N ILE A 155 9.73 3.52 -14.01
CA ILE A 155 10.08 2.10 -13.96
C ILE A 155 10.06 1.52 -15.38
N ALA A 156 9.04 1.78 -16.18
CA ALA A 156 8.92 1.30 -17.55
C ALA A 156 10.06 1.82 -18.46
N SER A 157 10.44 3.10 -18.38
CA SER A 157 11.50 3.69 -19.22
C SER A 157 12.90 3.16 -18.88
N ARG A 158 13.20 2.97 -17.60
CA ARG A 158 14.48 2.33 -17.18
C ARG A 158 14.55 0.88 -17.61
N VAL A 159 13.43 0.23 -17.70
CA VAL A 159 13.27 -1.13 -18.19
C VAL A 159 13.63 -1.24 -19.67
N ALA A 160 13.09 -0.34 -20.50
CA ALA A 160 13.43 -0.32 -21.93
C ALA A 160 14.95 -0.15 -22.13
N ALA A 161 15.58 0.76 -21.36
CA ALA A 161 17.02 0.99 -21.44
C ALA A 161 17.89 -0.17 -20.89
N ALA A 162 17.36 -0.99 -20.00
CA ALA A 162 18.07 -2.16 -19.45
C ALA A 162 17.93 -3.40 -20.34
N HIS A 163 16.81 -3.55 -21.06
CA HIS A 163 16.61 -4.64 -22.04
C HIS A 163 17.61 -4.59 -23.20
N GLU A 164 18.10 -3.41 -23.57
CA GLU A 164 19.16 -3.26 -24.57
C GLU A 164 20.53 -3.77 -24.11
N ARG A 165 20.72 -4.00 -22.81
CA ARG A 165 22.05 -4.34 -22.24
C ARG A 165 22.19 -5.73 -21.62
N GLN A 166 21.10 -6.46 -21.36
CA GLN A 166 21.18 -7.78 -20.71
C GLN A 166 20.08 -8.73 -21.17
N ALA A 167 20.44 -9.63 -22.08
CA ALA A 167 19.67 -10.82 -22.43
C ALA A 167 19.98 -11.97 -21.43
N GLU A 168 19.74 -11.75 -20.14
CA GLU A 168 19.74 -12.86 -19.17
C GLU A 168 18.53 -12.71 -18.26
N THR A 169 17.48 -13.47 -18.62
CA THR A 169 16.32 -13.66 -17.77
C THR A 169 16.75 -14.58 -16.63
N PRO A 170 16.65 -14.19 -15.35
CA PRO A 170 16.79 -15.15 -14.28
C PRO A 170 15.76 -16.27 -14.50
N ALA A 171 16.16 -17.52 -14.30
CA ALA A 171 15.26 -18.67 -14.35
C ALA A 171 14.33 -18.65 -13.13
N ALA A 172 13.37 -17.73 -13.15
CA ALA A 172 12.25 -17.72 -12.23
C ALA A 172 11.26 -18.80 -12.69
N ASP A 173 10.64 -19.51 -11.75
CA ASP A 173 9.54 -20.40 -12.07
C ASP A 173 8.49 -19.62 -12.87
N PRO A 174 8.00 -20.17 -14.01
CA PRO A 174 7.10 -19.43 -14.87
C PRO A 174 5.82 -19.03 -14.12
N LEU A 175 5.44 -17.77 -14.24
CA LEU A 175 4.18 -17.29 -13.70
C LEU A 175 3.02 -17.93 -14.46
N THR A 176 2.00 -18.34 -13.74
CA THR A 176 0.75 -18.82 -14.36
C THR A 176 -0.01 -17.64 -15.00
N GLY A 177 -0.86 -17.93 -15.97
CA GLY A 177 -1.72 -16.91 -16.57
C GLY A 177 -2.57 -16.14 -15.54
N ARG A 178 -2.94 -16.79 -14.42
CA ARG A 178 -3.69 -16.14 -13.34
C ARG A 178 -2.82 -15.18 -12.52
N GLU A 179 -1.58 -15.52 -12.29
CA GLU A 179 -0.60 -14.66 -11.62
C GLU A 179 -0.25 -13.42 -12.46
N LEU A 180 -0.16 -13.58 -13.79
CA LEU A 180 0.01 -12.45 -14.72
C LEU A 180 -1.21 -11.50 -14.68
N GLN A 181 -2.45 -12.03 -14.72
CA GLN A 181 -3.65 -11.21 -14.57
C GLN A 181 -3.70 -10.43 -13.24
N VAL A 182 -3.21 -11.04 -12.15
CA VAL A 182 -3.10 -10.35 -10.86
C VAL A 182 -2.09 -9.21 -10.94
N LEU A 183 -0.92 -9.43 -11.55
CA LEU A 183 0.09 -8.39 -11.74
C LEU A 183 -0.40 -7.25 -12.62
N GLU A 184 -1.10 -7.54 -13.73
CA GLU A 184 -1.72 -6.54 -14.59
C GLU A 184 -2.73 -5.68 -13.81
N ALA A 185 -3.63 -6.30 -13.06
CA ALA A 185 -4.62 -5.59 -12.26
C ALA A 185 -3.96 -4.73 -11.15
N LEU A 186 -2.86 -5.20 -10.58
CA LEU A 186 -2.09 -4.44 -9.60
C LEU A 186 -1.34 -3.27 -10.25
N SER A 187 -0.78 -3.44 -11.45
CA SER A 187 -0.06 -2.37 -12.17
C SER A 187 -0.96 -1.19 -12.53
N GLU A 188 -2.27 -1.41 -12.69
CA GLU A 188 -3.26 -0.36 -12.91
C GLU A 188 -3.63 0.42 -11.63
N GLY A 189 -3.03 0.10 -10.48
CA GLY A 189 -3.30 0.77 -9.21
C GLY A 189 -4.62 0.35 -8.55
N LEU A 190 -5.23 -0.75 -8.97
CA LEU A 190 -6.47 -1.22 -8.36
C LEU A 190 -6.28 -1.61 -6.89
N SER A 191 -7.22 -1.20 -6.06
CA SER A 191 -7.30 -1.64 -4.65
C SER A 191 -7.56 -3.15 -4.54
N THR A 192 -7.26 -3.74 -3.40
CA THR A 192 -7.56 -5.16 -3.15
C THR A 192 -9.01 -5.54 -3.50
N PRO A 193 -10.05 -4.78 -3.07
CA PRO A 193 -11.42 -5.02 -3.52
C PRO A 193 -11.59 -4.90 -5.04
N GLY A 194 -10.94 -3.92 -5.68
CA GLY A 194 -10.99 -3.71 -7.13
C GLY A 194 -10.40 -4.90 -7.91
N VAL A 195 -9.25 -5.40 -7.50
CA VAL A 195 -8.64 -6.60 -8.09
C VAL A 195 -9.54 -7.82 -7.89
N CYS A 196 -10.09 -7.99 -6.69
CA CYS A 196 -11.00 -9.09 -6.39
C CYS A 196 -12.26 -9.06 -7.25
N ALA A 197 -12.88 -7.90 -7.41
CA ALA A 197 -14.07 -7.71 -8.25
C ALA A 197 -13.75 -7.98 -9.73
N ARG A 198 -12.65 -7.42 -10.25
CA ARG A 198 -12.23 -7.61 -11.64
C ARG A 198 -11.93 -9.06 -11.99
N LEU A 199 -11.26 -9.77 -11.07
CA LEU A 199 -10.81 -11.13 -11.31
C LEU A 199 -11.78 -12.21 -10.80
N GLY A 200 -12.88 -11.84 -10.12
CA GLY A 200 -13.83 -12.77 -9.55
C GLY A 200 -13.21 -13.67 -8.46
N ILE A 201 -12.33 -13.14 -7.62
CA ILE A 201 -11.63 -13.90 -6.56
C ILE A 201 -11.86 -13.28 -5.19
N THR A 202 -11.63 -14.08 -4.15
CA THR A 202 -11.70 -13.58 -2.77
C THR A 202 -10.41 -12.86 -2.36
N PRO A 203 -10.44 -11.97 -1.35
CA PRO A 203 -9.23 -11.35 -0.81
C PRO A 203 -8.18 -12.37 -0.35
N ASN A 204 -8.61 -13.51 0.15
CA ASN A 204 -7.72 -14.57 0.60
C ASN A 204 -7.02 -15.26 -0.59
N THR A 205 -7.77 -15.49 -1.67
CA THR A 205 -7.21 -16.03 -2.93
C THR A 205 -6.20 -15.05 -3.54
N LEU A 206 -6.52 -13.74 -3.54
CA LEU A 206 -5.57 -12.71 -4.00
C LEU A 206 -4.28 -12.72 -3.17
N ARG A 207 -4.40 -12.84 -1.84
CA ARG A 207 -3.22 -12.93 -0.94
C ARG A 207 -2.33 -14.12 -1.34
N THR A 208 -2.93 -15.29 -1.57
CA THR A 208 -2.21 -16.50 -1.99
C THR A 208 -1.50 -16.28 -3.33
N HIS A 209 -2.17 -15.69 -4.33
CA HIS A 209 -1.53 -15.36 -5.61
C HIS A 209 -0.34 -14.42 -5.42
N VAL A 210 -0.49 -13.35 -4.64
CA VAL A 210 0.59 -12.41 -4.36
C VAL A 210 1.77 -13.10 -3.66
N GLN A 211 1.52 -13.99 -2.69
CA GLN A 211 2.58 -14.77 -2.03
C GLN A 211 3.32 -15.68 -3.02
N ASN A 212 2.60 -16.36 -3.89
CA ASN A 212 3.20 -17.21 -4.90
C ASN A 212 4.03 -16.41 -5.91
N ILE A 213 3.50 -15.27 -6.37
CA ILE A 213 4.21 -14.36 -7.28
C ILE A 213 5.52 -13.88 -6.64
N THR A 214 5.45 -13.37 -5.40
CA THR A 214 6.65 -12.85 -4.72
C THR A 214 7.68 -13.95 -4.48
N ALA A 215 7.25 -15.15 -4.14
CA ALA A 215 8.14 -16.30 -3.99
C ALA A 215 8.81 -16.71 -5.32
N LYS A 216 8.04 -16.81 -6.41
CA LYS A 216 8.55 -17.19 -7.74
C LYS A 216 9.49 -16.15 -8.33
N LEU A 217 9.22 -14.87 -8.11
CA LEU A 217 10.04 -13.76 -8.60
C LEU A 217 11.21 -13.42 -7.66
N HIS A 218 11.31 -14.07 -6.50
CA HIS A 218 12.28 -13.76 -5.44
C HIS A 218 12.28 -12.31 -5.00
N VAL A 219 11.08 -11.72 -4.84
CA VAL A 219 10.87 -10.33 -4.45
C VAL A 219 10.12 -10.23 -3.12
N HIS A 220 10.18 -9.07 -2.46
CA HIS A 220 9.71 -8.90 -1.07
C HIS A 220 8.39 -8.14 -0.94
N SER A 221 7.91 -7.52 -2.02
CA SER A 221 6.65 -6.77 -1.99
C SER A 221 5.86 -6.90 -3.29
N LYS A 222 4.56 -6.54 -3.23
CA LYS A 222 3.71 -6.46 -4.42
C LYS A 222 4.24 -5.43 -5.43
N LEU A 223 4.75 -4.32 -4.92
CA LEU A 223 5.29 -3.25 -5.73
C LEU A 223 6.54 -3.70 -6.46
N GLU A 224 7.45 -4.37 -5.75
CA GLU A 224 8.64 -4.96 -6.34
C GLU A 224 8.28 -6.02 -7.40
N ALA A 225 7.24 -6.84 -7.15
CA ALA A 225 6.75 -7.82 -8.11
C ALA A 225 6.23 -7.17 -9.40
N VAL A 226 5.46 -6.08 -9.29
CA VAL A 226 4.98 -5.32 -10.47
C VAL A 226 6.16 -4.65 -11.17
N ALA A 227 7.07 -4.02 -10.44
CA ALA A 227 8.28 -3.42 -11.01
C ALA A 227 9.13 -4.45 -11.76
N PHE A 228 9.29 -5.64 -11.17
CA PHE A 228 9.98 -6.77 -11.81
C PHE A 228 9.26 -7.20 -13.09
N ALA A 229 7.95 -7.42 -13.02
CA ALA A 229 7.16 -7.88 -14.17
C ALA A 229 7.17 -6.87 -15.32
N LEU A 230 7.05 -5.58 -15.04
CA LEU A 230 7.24 -4.51 -16.03
C LEU A 230 8.67 -4.55 -16.59
N ARG A 231 9.69 -4.67 -15.74
CA ARG A 231 11.11 -4.71 -16.13
C ARG A 231 11.44 -5.86 -17.07
N HIS A 232 10.84 -6.99 -16.88
CA HIS A 232 11.12 -8.17 -17.69
C HIS A 232 10.09 -8.41 -18.80
N GLY A 233 9.23 -7.41 -19.09
CA GLY A 233 8.22 -7.50 -20.15
C GLY A 233 7.19 -8.61 -19.92
N LEU A 234 6.99 -9.04 -18.68
CA LEU A 234 5.98 -10.04 -18.32
C LEU A 234 4.57 -9.46 -18.37
N ILE A 235 4.43 -8.16 -18.16
CA ILE A 235 3.19 -7.39 -18.28
C ILE A 235 3.46 -6.07 -19.01
N GLU A 236 2.45 -5.51 -19.68
CA GLU A 236 2.53 -4.19 -20.30
C GLU A 236 2.30 -3.06 -19.28
N PRO A 237 2.93 -1.90 -19.47
CA PRO A 237 2.62 -0.73 -18.65
C PRO A 237 1.15 -0.32 -18.84
N PRO A 238 0.46 0.11 -17.76
CA PRO A 238 -0.93 0.54 -17.89
C PRO A 238 -1.03 1.72 -18.84
N ARG A 239 -2.02 1.66 -19.75
CA ARG A 239 -2.30 2.76 -20.68
C ARG A 239 -2.72 3.98 -19.88
N ALA A 240 -2.07 5.12 -20.10
CA ALA A 240 -2.47 6.38 -19.51
C ALA A 240 -3.93 6.67 -19.90
N ARG A 241 -4.78 6.92 -18.91
CA ARG A 241 -6.17 7.38 -19.10
C ARG A 241 -6.21 8.89 -19.19
#